data_93c6d8ff0bd91d941bc9a3d7674011e7
#
_entry.id   93c6d8ff0bd91d941bc9a3d7674011e7
#
_cell.length_a   1.000
_cell.length_b   1.000
_cell.length_c   1.000
_cell.angle_alpha   90.00
_cell.angle_beta   90.00
_cell.angle_gamma   90.00
#
_symmetry.space_group_name_H-M   'P 1'
#
loop_
_entity.id
_entity.type
_entity.pdbx_description
1 polymer ?
#
loop_
_entity_poly.entity_id
_entity_poly.type
_entity_poly.pdbx_seq_one_letter_code
_entity_poly.pdbx_strand_id
1 'polypeptide(L)'
;GKIGIFESNSILRAIARQDDTKNLYGKDAFEASRVDSFLDSGLVFSREHQEYLFGLKDMNEALYLRMKSAYEFFLNGIEESLKYTKFIGFDHLTIVDISFFCDFSQFLREGHYEDDLNKRGFNLVSMNFALNYPKTYDHLMKLSEIEEFSSVSGTYLDWFKRKLQDSN
;
A
#
# COMPACT_ATOMS: atom_id res chain seq x y z
N GLY A 1 -28.05 -11.78 17.91
CA GLY A 1 -27.91 -10.51 17.20
C GLY A 1 -26.80 -10.62 16.15
N LYS A 2 -27.05 -10.12 14.95
CA LYS A 2 -26.05 -10.11 13.88
C LYS A 2 -25.27 -8.81 14.00
N ILE A 3 -24.10 -8.86 14.64
CA ILE A 3 -23.18 -7.73 14.74
C ILE A 3 -22.16 -7.88 13.61
N GLY A 4 -22.07 -6.87 12.73
CA GLY A 4 -21.07 -6.83 11.67
C GLY A 4 -19.71 -6.38 12.21
N ILE A 5 -18.64 -6.78 11.50
CA ILE A 5 -17.29 -6.23 11.67
C ILE A 5 -17.11 -5.14 10.61
N PHE A 6 -16.58 -4.00 11.00
CA PHE A 6 -16.29 -2.86 10.11
C PHE A 6 -14.81 -2.48 10.25
N GLU A 7 -14.32 -1.57 9.43
CA GLU A 7 -12.93 -1.23 9.20
C GLU A 7 -12.15 -2.36 8.47
N SER A 8 -11.48 -2.02 7.37
CA SER A 8 -10.79 -2.98 6.51
C SER A 8 -9.78 -3.84 7.28
N ASN A 9 -8.95 -3.25 8.14
CA ASN A 9 -7.97 -3.97 8.94
C ASN A 9 -8.63 -4.91 9.96
N SER A 10 -9.78 -4.54 10.54
CA SER A 10 -10.52 -5.42 11.45
C SER A 10 -11.16 -6.59 10.71
N ILE A 11 -11.63 -6.37 9.49
CA ILE A 11 -12.17 -7.44 8.62
C ILE A 11 -11.03 -8.39 8.21
N LEU A 12 -9.87 -7.87 7.80
CA LEU A 12 -8.69 -8.69 7.49
C LEU A 12 -8.28 -9.57 8.67
N ARG A 13 -8.17 -8.98 9.88
CA ARG A 13 -7.87 -9.74 11.11
C ARG A 13 -8.90 -10.84 11.39
N ALA A 14 -10.18 -10.52 11.22
CA ALA A 14 -11.24 -11.49 11.47
C ALA A 14 -11.20 -12.65 10.47
N ILE A 15 -10.93 -12.40 9.21
CA ILE A 15 -10.80 -13.44 8.16
C ILE A 15 -9.56 -14.28 8.42
N ALA A 16 -8.40 -13.64 8.67
CA ALA A 16 -7.14 -14.34 8.89
C ALA A 16 -7.15 -15.26 10.12
N ARG A 17 -7.93 -14.91 11.15
CA ARG A 17 -8.11 -15.76 12.35
C ARG A 17 -9.02 -16.98 12.12
N GLN A 18 -9.71 -17.06 10.97
CA GLN A 18 -10.57 -18.22 10.66
C GLN A 18 -9.80 -19.39 10.05
N ASP A 19 -8.64 -19.09 9.45
CA ASP A 19 -7.74 -20.09 8.87
C ASP A 19 -6.32 -19.87 9.40
N ASP A 20 -5.98 -20.59 10.45
CA ASP A 20 -4.65 -20.55 11.08
C ASP A 20 -3.60 -21.37 10.32
N THR A 21 -4.01 -22.16 9.33
CA THR A 21 -3.08 -23.01 8.55
C THR A 21 -2.11 -22.21 7.70
N LYS A 22 -2.51 -21.02 7.27
CA LYS A 22 -1.69 -20.12 6.44
C LYS A 22 -0.89 -19.08 7.23
N ASN A 23 -1.11 -19.00 8.55
CA ASN A 23 -0.46 -18.03 9.44
C ASN A 23 -0.57 -16.56 8.96
N LEU A 24 -1.66 -16.20 8.28
CA LEU A 24 -1.84 -14.85 7.71
C LEU A 24 -1.86 -13.74 8.77
N TYR A 25 -2.16 -14.08 10.01
CA TYR A 25 -2.11 -13.17 11.17
C TYR A 25 -0.93 -13.43 12.11
N GLY A 26 0.12 -14.13 11.60
CA GLY A 26 1.29 -14.54 12.38
C GLY A 26 1.15 -15.94 12.98
N LYS A 27 2.27 -16.55 13.32
CA LYS A 27 2.36 -17.92 13.87
C LYS A 27 2.12 -17.98 15.37
N ASP A 28 2.31 -16.85 16.04
CA ASP A 28 2.19 -16.72 17.50
C ASP A 28 1.74 -15.30 17.89
N ALA A 29 1.57 -15.06 19.17
CA ALA A 29 1.13 -13.79 19.71
C ALA A 29 2.11 -12.63 19.43
N PHE A 30 3.42 -12.92 19.33
CA PHE A 30 4.42 -11.91 19.02
C PHE A 30 4.33 -11.49 17.55
N GLU A 31 4.24 -12.44 16.63
CA GLU A 31 4.04 -12.15 15.21
C GLU A 31 2.69 -11.44 14.98
N ALA A 32 1.61 -11.86 15.65
CA ALA A 32 0.32 -11.18 15.60
C ALA A 32 0.42 -9.70 16.02
N SER A 33 1.15 -9.41 17.10
CA SER A 33 1.40 -8.02 17.54
C SER A 33 2.22 -7.22 16.53
N ARG A 34 3.15 -7.86 15.83
CA ARG A 34 3.89 -7.20 14.72
C ARG A 34 2.99 -6.92 13.53
N VAL A 35 2.11 -7.87 13.16
CA VAL A 35 1.08 -7.63 12.13
C VAL A 35 0.24 -6.42 12.50
N ASP A 36 -0.24 -6.33 13.75
CA ASP A 36 -1.01 -5.18 14.22
C ASP A 36 -0.24 -3.87 14.09
N SER A 37 1.04 -3.86 14.46
CA SER A 37 1.88 -2.66 14.36
C SER A 37 2.00 -2.13 12.92
N PHE A 38 2.18 -3.03 11.95
CA PHE A 38 2.22 -2.64 10.54
C PHE A 38 0.86 -2.18 10.01
N LEU A 39 -0.24 -2.85 10.36
CA LEU A 39 -1.58 -2.46 9.96
C LEU A 39 -1.98 -1.10 10.52
N ASP A 40 -1.66 -0.84 11.78
CA ASP A 40 -1.97 0.42 12.44
C ASP A 40 -1.11 1.57 11.87
N SER A 41 0.17 1.33 11.59
CA SER A 41 1.03 2.27 10.87
C SER A 41 0.51 2.56 9.46
N GLY A 42 0.07 1.53 8.73
CA GLY A 42 -0.51 1.66 7.40
C GLY A 42 -1.82 2.44 7.37
N LEU A 43 -2.56 2.49 8.48
CA LEU A 43 -3.84 3.21 8.56
C LEU A 43 -3.70 4.71 8.31
N VAL A 44 -2.58 5.32 8.72
CA VAL A 44 -2.30 6.75 8.47
C VAL A 44 -2.17 6.97 6.96
N PHE A 45 -1.36 6.16 6.29
CA PHE A 45 -1.22 6.20 4.83
C PHE A 45 -2.58 5.99 4.13
N SER A 46 -3.34 4.98 4.56
CA SER A 46 -4.64 4.64 3.97
C SER A 46 -5.64 5.81 4.04
N ARG A 47 -5.68 6.55 5.14
CA ARG A 47 -6.55 7.72 5.29
C ARG A 47 -6.07 8.91 4.47
N GLU A 48 -4.78 9.21 4.52
CA GLU A 48 -4.23 10.35 3.78
C GLU A 48 -4.32 10.14 2.26
N HIS A 49 -4.09 8.92 1.75
CA HIS A 49 -4.23 8.70 0.32
C HIS A 49 -5.68 8.80 -0.18
N GLN A 50 -6.67 8.43 0.63
CA GLN A 50 -8.07 8.62 0.25
C GLN A 50 -8.41 10.11 0.14
N GLU A 51 -8.07 10.91 1.14
CA GLU A 51 -8.25 12.36 1.11
C GLU A 51 -7.52 13.00 -0.09
N TYR A 52 -6.29 12.56 -0.33
CA TYR A 52 -5.47 13.01 -1.45
C TYR A 52 -6.12 12.69 -2.81
N LEU A 53 -6.58 11.46 -3.03
CA LEU A 53 -7.21 11.04 -4.28
C LEU A 53 -8.53 11.78 -4.53
N PHE A 54 -9.31 12.06 -3.49
CA PHE A 54 -10.52 12.88 -3.63
C PHE A 54 -10.20 14.34 -3.95
N GLY A 55 -9.08 14.86 -3.43
CA GLY A 55 -8.63 16.24 -3.63
C GLY A 55 -7.83 16.52 -4.90
N LEU A 56 -7.53 15.51 -5.75
CA LEU A 56 -6.62 15.65 -6.89
C LEU A 56 -6.98 16.79 -7.85
N LYS A 57 -8.27 17.02 -8.09
CA LYS A 57 -8.74 18.11 -8.98
C LYS A 57 -8.62 19.50 -8.34
N ASP A 58 -8.59 19.58 -7.04
CA ASP A 58 -8.54 20.82 -6.26
C ASP A 58 -7.37 20.83 -5.28
N MET A 59 -6.24 20.21 -5.69
CA MET A 59 -5.04 20.05 -4.87
C MET A 59 -4.55 21.38 -4.31
N ASN A 60 -4.23 21.38 -3.03
CA ASN A 60 -3.55 22.46 -2.35
C ASN A 60 -2.31 21.97 -1.62
N GLU A 61 -1.42 22.90 -1.26
CA GLU A 61 -0.13 22.58 -0.66
C GLU A 61 -0.26 21.79 0.65
N ALA A 62 -1.21 22.12 1.50
CA ALA A 62 -1.39 21.44 2.79
C ALA A 62 -1.76 19.96 2.60
N LEU A 63 -2.69 19.66 1.71
CA LEU A 63 -3.09 18.28 1.40
C LEU A 63 -1.95 17.51 0.73
N TYR A 64 -1.23 18.14 -0.21
CA TYR A 64 -0.09 17.54 -0.89
C TYR A 64 1.03 17.17 0.09
N LEU A 65 1.40 18.09 1.00
CA LEU A 65 2.46 17.85 1.97
C LEU A 65 2.07 16.78 3.01
N ARG A 66 0.82 16.75 3.45
CA ARG A 66 0.31 15.67 4.32
C ARG A 66 0.45 14.32 3.65
N MET A 67 -0.01 14.18 2.40
CA MET A 67 0.13 12.94 1.64
C MET A 67 1.60 12.53 1.47
N LYS A 68 2.45 13.47 1.09
CA LYS A 68 3.88 13.22 0.92
C LYS A 68 4.53 12.72 2.22
N SER A 69 4.21 13.35 3.34
CA SER A 69 4.71 12.94 4.67
C SER A 69 4.22 11.53 5.06
N ALA A 70 2.95 11.22 4.83
CA ALA A 70 2.40 9.90 5.10
C ALA A 70 3.02 8.83 4.21
N TYR A 71 3.23 9.14 2.93
CA TYR A 71 3.89 8.28 1.95
C TYR A 71 5.33 7.95 2.37
N GLU A 72 6.14 8.97 2.69
CA GLU A 72 7.53 8.80 3.09
C GLU A 72 7.64 7.99 4.39
N PHE A 73 6.82 8.30 5.39
CA PHE A 73 6.79 7.57 6.66
C PHE A 73 6.46 6.09 6.45
N PHE A 74 5.40 5.80 5.67
CA PHE A 74 4.93 4.44 5.42
C PHE A 74 5.96 3.62 4.63
N LEU A 75 6.47 4.18 3.53
CA LEU A 75 7.40 3.46 2.67
C LEU A 75 8.79 3.28 3.30
N ASN A 76 9.28 4.22 4.08
CA ASN A 76 10.54 4.04 4.82
C ASN A 76 10.47 2.82 5.75
N GLY A 77 9.35 2.62 6.44
CA GLY A 77 9.16 1.47 7.32
C GLY A 77 9.13 0.14 6.55
N ILE A 78 8.43 0.10 5.42
CA ILE A 78 8.36 -1.08 4.56
C ILE A 78 9.71 -1.38 3.91
N GLU A 79 10.36 -0.38 3.32
CA GLU A 79 11.66 -0.53 2.67
C GLU A 79 12.71 -1.05 3.64
N GLU A 80 12.74 -0.53 4.89
CA GLU A 80 13.64 -1.01 5.92
C GLU A 80 13.34 -2.45 6.31
N SER A 81 12.07 -2.81 6.50
CA SER A 81 11.65 -4.17 6.83
C SER A 81 12.08 -5.19 5.77
N LEU A 82 11.89 -4.86 4.48
CA LEU A 82 12.23 -5.72 3.36
C LEU A 82 13.74 -5.91 3.11
N LYS A 83 14.61 -5.23 3.87
CA LYS A 83 16.05 -5.55 3.91
C LYS A 83 16.35 -6.85 4.64
N TYR A 84 15.50 -7.23 5.57
CA TYR A 84 15.75 -8.32 6.52
C TYR A 84 14.76 -9.48 6.38
N THR A 85 13.61 -9.27 5.73
CA THR A 85 12.54 -10.25 5.60
C THR A 85 12.06 -10.36 4.15
N LYS A 86 11.51 -11.52 3.80
CA LYS A 86 11.02 -11.80 2.45
C LYS A 86 9.69 -11.09 2.13
N PHE A 87 8.85 -10.87 3.15
CA PHE A 87 7.59 -10.16 3.12
C PHE A 87 7.63 -9.03 4.15
N ILE A 88 6.64 -8.16 4.19
CA ILE A 88 6.65 -6.99 5.09
C ILE A 88 6.63 -7.45 6.55
N GLY A 89 7.79 -7.40 7.21
CA GLY A 89 7.97 -7.80 8.61
C GLY A 89 8.14 -9.29 8.86
N PHE A 90 8.04 -10.17 7.84
CA PHE A 90 7.98 -11.63 8.00
C PHE A 90 8.66 -12.38 6.85
N ASP A 91 8.94 -13.69 7.07
CA ASP A 91 9.44 -14.58 6.02
C ASP A 91 8.32 -15.32 5.27
N HIS A 92 7.06 -15.01 5.57
CA HIS A 92 5.86 -15.54 4.94
C HIS A 92 4.84 -14.43 4.73
N LEU A 93 3.94 -14.63 3.76
CA LEU A 93 2.87 -13.68 3.44
C LEU A 93 1.90 -13.55 4.61
N THR A 94 1.54 -12.30 4.93
CA THR A 94 0.57 -11.96 5.96
C THR A 94 -0.49 -10.97 5.44
N ILE A 95 -1.48 -10.66 6.27
CA ILE A 95 -2.47 -9.60 5.94
C ILE A 95 -1.86 -8.22 5.83
N VAL A 96 -0.61 -8.01 6.28
CA VAL A 96 0.14 -6.76 6.06
C VAL A 96 0.43 -6.56 4.58
N ASP A 97 0.89 -7.63 3.89
CA ASP A 97 1.17 -7.58 2.45
C ASP A 97 -0.12 -7.36 1.64
N ILE A 98 -1.23 -7.96 2.07
CA ILE A 98 -2.54 -7.78 1.45
C ILE A 98 -3.00 -6.32 1.59
N SER A 99 -2.94 -5.77 2.81
CA SER A 99 -3.32 -4.37 3.06
C SER A 99 -2.43 -3.40 2.28
N PHE A 100 -1.11 -3.59 2.34
CA PHE A 100 -0.14 -2.81 1.56
C PHE A 100 -0.49 -2.82 0.07
N PHE A 101 -0.68 -3.99 -0.51
CA PHE A 101 -0.94 -4.14 -1.93
C PHE A 101 -2.22 -3.42 -2.37
N CYS A 102 -3.31 -3.59 -1.61
CA CYS A 102 -4.59 -2.95 -1.91
C CYS A 102 -4.50 -1.43 -1.81
N ASP A 103 -3.98 -0.90 -0.72
CA ASP A 103 -3.91 0.54 -0.48
C ASP A 103 -2.92 1.22 -1.43
N PHE A 104 -1.76 0.60 -1.65
CA PHE A 104 -0.72 1.20 -2.48
C PHE A 104 -1.06 1.14 -3.97
N SER A 105 -1.62 0.05 -4.48
CA SER A 105 -2.09 -0.01 -5.86
C SER A 105 -3.22 0.99 -6.13
N GLN A 106 -4.11 1.22 -5.16
CA GLN A 106 -5.12 2.27 -5.27
C GLN A 106 -4.49 3.67 -5.28
N PHE A 107 -3.50 3.93 -4.43
CA PHE A 107 -2.78 5.20 -4.40
C PHE A 107 -2.10 5.52 -5.75
N LEU A 108 -1.52 4.54 -6.43
CA LEU A 108 -0.87 4.72 -7.73
C LEU A 108 -1.82 5.22 -8.83
N ARG A 109 -3.14 5.26 -8.60
CA ARG A 109 -4.10 5.93 -9.49
C ARG A 109 -3.87 7.44 -9.61
N GLU A 110 -3.11 8.06 -8.71
CA GLU A 110 -2.73 9.47 -8.84
C GLU A 110 -2.14 9.77 -10.23
N GLY A 111 -1.47 8.79 -10.83
CA GLY A 111 -0.88 8.92 -12.15
C GLY A 111 -1.86 9.27 -13.27
N HIS A 112 -3.15 8.95 -13.14
CA HIS A 112 -4.17 9.39 -14.08
C HIS A 112 -4.45 10.91 -14.03
N TYR A 113 -3.95 11.57 -12.98
CA TYR A 113 -4.16 13.00 -12.70
C TYR A 113 -2.87 13.81 -12.76
N GLU A 114 -1.81 13.25 -13.37
CA GLU A 114 -0.50 13.90 -13.46
C GLU A 114 -0.59 15.30 -14.10
N ASP A 115 -1.35 15.44 -15.18
CA ASP A 115 -1.55 16.73 -15.85
C ASP A 115 -2.27 17.75 -14.97
N ASP A 116 -3.24 17.31 -14.16
CA ASP A 116 -3.99 18.19 -13.27
C ASP A 116 -3.13 18.66 -12.09
N LEU A 117 -2.28 17.79 -11.56
CA LEU A 117 -1.28 18.12 -10.54
C LEU A 117 -0.24 19.10 -11.09
N ASN A 118 0.33 18.81 -12.27
CA ASN A 118 1.35 19.64 -12.90
C ASN A 118 0.84 21.06 -13.20
N LYS A 119 -0.41 21.22 -13.67
CA LYS A 119 -1.05 22.54 -13.87
C LYS A 119 -1.12 23.39 -12.60
N ARG A 120 -1.11 22.73 -11.43
CA ARG A 120 -1.15 23.38 -10.11
C ARG A 120 0.22 23.49 -9.44
N GLY A 121 1.29 23.07 -10.15
CA GLY A 121 2.67 23.12 -9.66
C GLY A 121 3.07 21.97 -8.75
N PHE A 122 2.31 20.87 -8.75
CA PHE A 122 2.63 19.66 -7.99
C PHE A 122 3.05 18.53 -8.92
N ASN A 123 4.02 17.71 -8.48
CA ASN A 123 4.39 16.47 -9.14
C ASN A 123 3.62 15.29 -8.52
N LEU A 124 3.65 14.11 -9.17
CA LEU A 124 3.21 12.88 -8.54
C LEU A 124 4.01 12.62 -7.26
N VAL A 125 3.35 12.25 -6.18
CA VAL A 125 4.04 11.86 -4.93
C VAL A 125 4.87 10.60 -5.15
N SER A 126 4.42 9.68 -6.01
CA SER A 126 5.12 8.45 -6.40
C SER A 126 6.15 8.61 -7.52
N MET A 127 6.46 9.83 -7.99
CA MET A 127 7.29 10.08 -9.19
C MET A 127 8.58 9.24 -9.25
N ASN A 128 9.26 9.07 -8.12
CA ASN A 128 10.54 8.34 -8.04
C ASN A 128 10.42 7.06 -7.18
N PHE A 129 9.25 6.44 -7.17
CA PHE A 129 8.98 5.29 -6.29
C PHE A 129 10.01 4.17 -6.44
N ALA A 130 10.24 3.68 -7.66
CA ALA A 130 11.17 2.57 -7.91
C ALA A 130 12.62 2.91 -7.55
N LEU A 131 13.02 4.19 -7.70
CA LEU A 131 14.36 4.66 -7.36
C LEU A 131 14.57 4.80 -5.86
N ASN A 132 13.60 5.39 -5.17
CA ASN A 132 13.71 5.72 -3.75
C ASN A 132 13.42 4.52 -2.84
N TYR A 133 12.59 3.58 -3.31
CA TYR A 133 12.11 2.42 -2.54
C TYR A 133 12.21 1.13 -3.37
N PRO A 134 13.42 0.71 -3.80
CA PRO A 134 13.59 -0.39 -4.74
C PRO A 134 13.10 -1.73 -4.21
N LYS A 135 13.25 -2.03 -2.92
CA LYS A 135 12.77 -3.28 -2.34
C LYS A 135 11.24 -3.32 -2.24
N THR A 136 10.64 -2.19 -1.88
CA THR A 136 9.17 -2.04 -1.84
C THR A 136 8.59 -2.13 -3.25
N TYR A 137 9.26 -1.56 -4.24
CA TYR A 137 8.90 -1.69 -5.65
C TYR A 137 8.95 -3.16 -6.11
N ASP A 138 10.07 -3.85 -5.86
CA ASP A 138 10.23 -5.27 -6.21
C ASP A 138 9.18 -6.14 -5.51
N HIS A 139 8.86 -5.84 -4.25
CA HIS A 139 7.84 -6.55 -3.50
C HIS A 139 6.44 -6.34 -4.09
N LEU A 140 6.08 -5.10 -4.42
CA LEU A 140 4.81 -4.79 -5.11
C LEU A 140 4.69 -5.56 -6.43
N MET A 141 5.77 -5.59 -7.24
CA MET A 141 5.77 -6.31 -8.51
C MET A 141 5.60 -7.83 -8.30
N LYS A 142 6.31 -8.42 -7.35
CA LYS A 142 6.16 -9.85 -7.00
C LYS A 142 4.75 -10.19 -6.53
N LEU A 143 4.15 -9.37 -5.66
CA LEU A 143 2.76 -9.58 -5.25
C LEU A 143 1.81 -9.51 -6.45
N SER A 144 2.04 -8.60 -7.39
CA SER A 144 1.20 -8.43 -8.58
C SER A 144 1.25 -9.60 -9.58
N GLU A 145 2.21 -10.53 -9.44
CA GLU A 145 2.31 -11.76 -10.23
C GLU A 145 1.48 -12.91 -9.63
N ILE A 146 1.04 -12.79 -8.39
CA ILE A 146 0.17 -13.76 -7.72
C ILE A 146 -1.26 -13.58 -8.25
N GLU A 147 -1.90 -14.66 -8.69
CA GLU A 147 -3.21 -14.63 -9.36
C GLU A 147 -4.29 -13.92 -8.51
N GLU A 148 -4.34 -14.22 -7.20
CA GLU A 148 -5.29 -13.61 -6.28
C GLU A 148 -5.13 -12.09 -6.16
N PHE A 149 -3.90 -11.59 -6.24
CA PHE A 149 -3.62 -10.16 -6.20
C PHE A 149 -3.88 -9.50 -7.55
N SER A 150 -3.44 -10.13 -8.65
CA SER A 150 -3.61 -9.59 -10.00
C SER A 150 -5.07 -9.45 -10.40
N SER A 151 -5.94 -10.36 -9.94
CA SER A 151 -7.38 -10.30 -10.19
C SER A 151 -8.06 -9.08 -9.57
N VAL A 152 -7.50 -8.53 -8.49
CA VAL A 152 -8.05 -7.37 -7.77
C VAL A 152 -7.48 -6.05 -8.28
N SER A 153 -6.17 -6.02 -8.58
CA SER A 153 -5.44 -4.77 -8.88
C SER A 153 -5.38 -4.41 -10.37
N GLY A 154 -5.80 -5.30 -11.26
CA GLY A 154 -5.52 -5.35 -12.69
C GLY A 154 -5.43 -3.99 -13.42
N THR A 155 -6.41 -3.11 -13.20
CA THR A 155 -6.43 -1.81 -13.90
C THR A 155 -5.53 -0.74 -13.27
N TYR A 156 -5.22 -0.80 -11.97
CA TYR A 156 -4.45 0.22 -11.27
C TYR A 156 -2.95 0.09 -11.53
N LEU A 157 -2.45 -1.13 -11.44
CA LEU A 157 -1.04 -1.43 -11.69
C LEU A 157 -0.69 -1.47 -13.18
N ASP A 158 -1.64 -1.80 -14.06
CA ASP A 158 -1.41 -1.83 -15.51
C ASP A 158 -1.00 -0.46 -16.05
N TRP A 159 -1.60 0.63 -15.56
CA TRP A 159 -1.17 1.98 -15.93
C TRP A 159 0.27 2.24 -15.45
N PHE A 160 0.56 1.93 -14.19
CA PHE A 160 1.88 2.14 -13.61
C PHE A 160 2.97 1.33 -14.34
N LYS A 161 2.69 0.04 -14.62
CA LYS A 161 3.60 -0.83 -15.37
C LYS A 161 3.86 -0.32 -16.79
N ARG A 162 2.83 0.16 -17.49
CA ARG A 162 2.98 0.75 -18.84
C ARG A 162 3.86 2.00 -18.81
N LYS A 163 3.62 2.92 -17.89
CA LYS A 163 4.43 4.13 -17.76
C LYS A 163 5.91 3.85 -17.53
N LEU A 164 6.25 2.80 -16.78
CA LEU A 164 7.63 2.38 -16.57
C LEU A 164 8.27 1.82 -17.85
N GLN A 165 7.51 1.12 -18.69
CA GLN A 165 8.00 0.61 -19.99
C GLN A 165 8.26 1.73 -20.99
N ASP A 166 7.44 2.77 -20.98
CA ASP A 166 7.57 3.92 -21.87
C ASP A 166 8.71 4.88 -21.45
N SER A 167 9.24 4.73 -20.23
CA SER A 167 10.32 5.57 -19.68
C SER A 167 11.72 4.97 -19.84
N ASN A 168 11.83 3.74 -20.35
CA ASN A 168 13.08 3.02 -20.67
C ASN A 168 13.30 2.99 -22.17
#